data_cb26cccc7adc3335a119e4cc4a14cbd8
#
_entry.id   cb26cccc7adc3335a119e4cc4a14cbd8
#
_cell.length_a   1.000
_cell.length_b   1.000
_cell.length_c   1.000
_cell.angle_alpha   90.00
_cell.angle_beta   90.00
_cell.angle_gamma   90.00
#
_symmetry.space_group_name_H-M   'P 1'
#
loop_
_entity.id
_entity.type
_entity.pdbx_description
1 polymer ?
#
loop_
_entity_poly.entity_id
_entity_poly.type
_entity_poly.pdbx_seq_one_letter_code
_entity_poly.pdbx_strand_id
1 'polypeptide(L)'
;MATHFPKGKPALSPEALSIWAKTAFYGRTDDDSYLQLWQHLEDTGEVALHVWDDFVSDNIKELLAEDIGDREVAKELYQFIAAIHDIGKGAPSFIVQSTKFADKVKQTKLSIKAIVGKDLMRSE
;
A
#
# COMPACT_ATOMS: atom_id res chain seq x y z
N MET A 1 21.69 9.16 11.09
CA MET A 1 20.49 9.91 11.51
C MET A 1 19.30 8.96 11.38
N ALA A 2 18.72 8.56 12.47
CA ALA A 2 17.49 7.82 12.41
C ALA A 2 16.40 8.79 11.90
N THR A 3 15.91 8.60 10.68
CA THR A 3 14.73 9.29 10.21
C THR A 3 13.57 8.83 11.06
N HIS A 4 13.30 9.66 12.04
CA HIS A 4 12.18 9.50 12.92
C HIS A 4 10.93 9.83 12.09
N PHE A 5 10.23 8.83 11.58
CA PHE A 5 8.83 9.02 11.22
C PHE A 5 8.16 9.67 12.43
N PRO A 6 7.44 10.77 12.26
CA PRO A 6 6.91 11.50 13.40
C PRO A 6 6.09 10.54 14.25
N LYS A 7 6.41 10.50 15.56
CA LYS A 7 5.66 9.74 16.56
C LYS A 7 4.26 10.35 16.68
N GLY A 8 3.40 9.93 15.83
CA GLY A 8 2.00 10.27 15.75
C GLY A 8 1.52 9.82 14.40
N LYS A 9 0.62 8.83 14.35
CA LYS A 9 -0.01 8.46 13.09
C LYS A 9 -0.58 9.73 12.48
N PRO A 10 -0.24 10.10 11.23
CA PRO A 10 -0.85 11.24 10.58
C PRO A 10 -2.36 11.05 10.64
N ALA A 11 -3.10 12.11 10.91
CA ALA A 11 -4.55 12.06 10.83
C ALA A 11 -4.92 11.78 9.36
N LEU A 12 -5.29 10.52 9.08
CA LEU A 12 -5.66 10.10 7.76
C LEU A 12 -7.06 10.62 7.42
N SER A 13 -7.24 11.08 6.20
CA SER A 13 -8.55 11.51 5.73
C SER A 13 -9.52 10.32 5.61
N PRO A 14 -10.84 10.55 5.66
CA PRO A 14 -11.84 9.52 5.39
C PRO A 14 -11.61 8.80 4.05
N GLU A 15 -11.12 9.52 3.05
CA GLU A 15 -10.75 8.98 1.74
C GLU A 15 -9.64 7.95 1.87
N ALA A 16 -8.54 8.31 2.54
CA ALA A 16 -7.41 7.40 2.74
C ALA A 16 -7.81 6.14 3.54
N LEU A 17 -8.67 6.31 4.56
CA LEU A 17 -9.18 5.21 5.37
C LEU A 17 -10.13 4.28 4.60
N SER A 18 -10.77 4.75 3.54
CA SER A 18 -11.73 3.97 2.74
C SER A 18 -11.07 3.05 1.72
N ILE A 19 -9.80 3.30 1.36
CA ILE A 19 -9.11 2.53 0.33
C ILE A 19 -8.64 1.20 0.91
N TRP A 20 -9.01 0.11 0.26
CA TRP A 20 -8.68 -1.24 0.67
C TRP A 20 -7.52 -1.84 -0.12
N ALA A 21 -6.75 -2.74 0.49
CA ALA A 21 -5.67 -3.48 -0.15
C ALA A 21 -5.96 -4.98 -0.26
N LYS A 22 -6.56 -5.55 0.78
CA LYS A 22 -6.96 -6.96 0.83
C LYS A 22 -8.32 -7.08 1.49
N THR A 23 -9.13 -7.99 0.97
CA THR A 23 -10.40 -8.41 1.59
C THR A 23 -10.19 -9.66 2.41
N ALA A 24 -11.07 -9.90 3.38
CA ALA A 24 -11.09 -11.16 4.08
C ALA A 24 -11.32 -12.33 3.13
N PHE A 25 -10.76 -13.44 3.49
CA PHE A 25 -10.44 -14.60 2.68
C PHE A 25 -11.55 -15.10 1.75
N TYR A 26 -11.14 -15.64 0.61
CA TYR A 26 -11.91 -16.40 -0.37
C TYR A 26 -13.04 -17.24 0.25
N GLY A 27 -14.29 -16.93 -0.10
CA GLY A 27 -15.45 -17.74 0.19
C GLY A 27 -16.21 -17.44 1.47
N ARG A 28 -15.80 -16.46 2.30
CA ARG A 28 -16.62 -15.92 3.39
C ARG A 28 -17.36 -14.67 2.92
N THR A 29 -18.59 -14.84 2.51
CA THR A 29 -19.46 -13.74 2.04
C THR A 29 -19.92 -12.80 3.16
N ASP A 30 -19.74 -13.20 4.42
CA ASP A 30 -20.29 -12.51 5.59
C ASP A 30 -19.27 -11.64 6.31
N ASP A 31 -17.97 -11.73 5.95
CA ASP A 31 -16.93 -10.96 6.58
C ASP A 31 -16.70 -9.63 5.85
N ASP A 32 -17.08 -8.54 6.52
CA ASP A 32 -16.88 -7.17 6.07
C ASP A 32 -15.48 -6.62 6.36
N SER A 33 -14.59 -7.46 6.88
CA SER A 33 -13.24 -7.05 7.20
C SER A 33 -12.39 -6.85 5.95
N TYR A 34 -11.60 -5.81 5.96
CA TYR A 34 -10.62 -5.53 4.92
C TYR A 34 -9.37 -4.89 5.54
N LEU A 35 -8.23 -5.15 4.93
CA LEU A 35 -7.01 -4.46 5.25
C LEU A 35 -6.99 -3.13 4.48
N GLN A 36 -6.85 -2.04 5.19
CA GLN A 36 -6.72 -0.71 4.59
C GLN A 36 -5.40 -0.60 3.83
N LEU A 37 -5.41 0.14 2.72
CA LEU A 37 -4.21 0.28 1.89
C LEU A 37 -3.06 0.91 2.66
N TRP A 38 -3.32 2.01 3.38
CA TRP A 38 -2.28 2.70 4.15
C TRP A 38 -1.60 1.77 5.16
N GLN A 39 -2.37 0.91 5.85
CA GLN A 39 -1.82 -0.06 6.79
C GLN A 39 -0.98 -1.12 6.09
N HIS A 40 -1.44 -1.61 4.95
CA HIS A 40 -0.68 -2.57 4.15
C HIS A 40 0.67 -1.99 3.70
N LEU A 41 0.70 -0.72 3.28
CA LEU A 41 1.94 -0.04 2.89
C LEU A 41 2.89 0.15 4.09
N GLU A 42 2.36 0.54 5.25
CA GLU A 42 3.12 0.68 6.49
C GLU A 42 3.73 -0.67 6.91
N ASP A 43 2.90 -1.71 7.02
CA ASP A 43 3.33 -3.06 7.39
C ASP A 43 4.41 -3.60 6.44
N THR A 44 4.27 -3.35 5.14
CA THR A 44 5.26 -3.79 4.15
C THR A 44 6.58 -3.05 4.31
N GLY A 45 6.54 -1.76 4.61
CA GLY A 45 7.75 -0.99 4.91
C GLY A 45 8.48 -1.49 6.16
N GLU A 46 7.75 -1.84 7.22
CA GLU A 46 8.32 -2.42 8.43
C GLU A 46 8.95 -3.80 8.17
N VAL A 47 8.24 -4.67 7.44
CA VAL A 47 8.79 -5.99 7.04
C VAL A 47 10.06 -5.81 6.20
N ALA A 48 10.10 -4.83 5.30
CA ALA A 48 11.27 -4.57 4.48
C ALA A 48 12.52 -4.23 5.30
N LEU A 49 12.37 -3.51 6.41
CA LEU A 49 13.50 -3.24 7.32
C LEU A 49 14.07 -4.52 7.94
N HIS A 50 13.20 -5.43 8.38
CA HIS A 50 13.63 -6.74 8.89
C HIS A 50 14.31 -7.58 7.81
N VAL A 51 13.76 -7.57 6.59
CA VAL A 51 14.38 -8.26 5.45
C VAL A 51 15.76 -7.67 5.15
N TRP A 52 15.89 -6.36 5.17
CA TRP A 52 17.17 -5.70 4.97
C TRP A 52 18.20 -6.11 6.04
N ASP A 53 17.81 -6.07 7.30
CA ASP A 53 18.74 -6.32 8.41
C ASP A 53 19.14 -7.80 8.49
N ASP A 54 18.19 -8.73 8.31
CA ASP A 54 18.37 -10.13 8.63
C ASP A 54 18.65 -11.03 7.40
N PHE A 55 18.20 -10.63 6.20
CA PHE A 55 18.23 -11.50 5.01
C PHE A 55 19.02 -10.93 3.84
N VAL A 56 19.08 -9.61 3.66
CA VAL A 56 19.88 -9.03 2.59
C VAL A 56 21.37 -9.17 2.92
N SER A 57 22.13 -9.81 2.02
CA SER A 57 23.58 -10.00 2.24
C SER A 57 24.34 -8.67 2.24
N ASP A 58 25.47 -8.63 2.95
CA ASP A 58 26.32 -7.45 2.99
C ASP A 58 26.80 -7.03 1.61
N ASN A 59 27.13 -7.98 0.73
CA ASN A 59 27.52 -7.68 -0.64
C ASN A 59 26.43 -6.91 -1.42
N ILE A 60 25.18 -7.28 -1.26
CA ILE A 60 24.06 -6.55 -1.89
C ILE A 60 23.89 -5.17 -1.26
N LYS A 61 24.00 -5.08 0.08
CA LYS A 61 23.92 -3.80 0.78
C LYS A 61 25.02 -2.84 0.32
N GLU A 62 26.24 -3.34 0.14
CA GLU A 62 27.38 -2.56 -0.34
C GLU A 62 27.19 -2.12 -1.79
N LEU A 63 26.73 -3.02 -2.66
CA LEU A 63 26.45 -2.70 -4.06
C LEU A 63 25.42 -1.56 -4.19
N LEU A 64 24.34 -1.63 -3.43
CA LEU A 64 23.32 -0.58 -3.40
C LEU A 64 23.87 0.74 -2.80
N ALA A 65 24.72 0.64 -1.77
CA ALA A 65 25.33 1.79 -1.16
C ALA A 65 26.34 2.49 -2.09
N GLU A 66 27.05 1.74 -2.93
CA GLU A 66 27.96 2.31 -3.94
C GLU A 66 27.22 3.17 -4.95
N ASP A 67 26.07 2.68 -5.46
CA ASP A 67 25.27 3.41 -6.43
C ASP A 67 24.58 4.65 -5.83
N ILE A 68 24.17 4.58 -4.57
CA ILE A 68 23.40 5.65 -3.89
C ILE A 68 24.33 6.61 -3.12
N GLY A 69 25.52 6.13 -2.75
CA GLY A 69 26.54 6.89 -2.03
C GLY A 69 26.50 6.75 -0.50
N ASP A 70 25.49 6.09 0.07
CA ASP A 70 25.37 5.89 1.51
C ASP A 70 24.50 4.67 1.84
N ARG A 71 24.95 3.84 2.81
CA ARG A 71 24.26 2.58 3.18
C ARG A 71 22.94 2.82 3.91
N GLU A 72 22.86 3.85 4.74
CA GLU A 72 21.61 4.19 5.45
C GLU A 72 20.59 4.74 4.47
N VAL A 73 21.01 5.58 3.53
CA VAL A 73 20.13 6.06 2.46
C VAL A 73 19.65 4.91 1.57
N ALA A 74 20.51 3.93 1.27
CA ALA A 74 20.14 2.74 0.54
C ALA A 74 19.07 1.91 1.30
N LYS A 75 19.21 1.77 2.61
CA LYS A 75 18.22 1.10 3.47
C LYS A 75 16.88 1.84 3.46
N GLU A 76 16.89 3.15 3.60
CA GLU A 76 15.69 3.99 3.56
C GLU A 76 14.98 3.91 2.21
N LEU A 77 15.74 3.92 1.12
CA LEU A 77 15.18 3.76 -0.23
C LEU A 77 14.58 2.37 -0.44
N TYR A 78 15.23 1.33 0.06
CA TYR A 78 14.72 -0.04 0.03
C TYR A 78 13.38 -0.15 0.76
N GLN A 79 13.30 0.40 1.98
CA GLN A 79 12.06 0.47 2.75
C GLN A 79 10.97 1.24 1.98
N PHE A 80 11.31 2.40 1.43
CA PHE A 80 10.37 3.24 0.70
C PHE A 80 9.80 2.53 -0.54
N ILE A 81 10.66 1.90 -1.35
CA ILE A 81 10.22 1.17 -2.54
C ILE A 81 9.30 0.01 -2.16
N ALA A 82 9.65 -0.72 -1.10
CA ALA A 82 8.82 -1.81 -0.59
C ALA A 82 7.46 -1.28 -0.10
N ALA A 83 7.45 -0.18 0.66
CA ALA A 83 6.22 0.43 1.17
C ALA A 83 5.27 0.86 0.05
N ILE A 84 5.79 1.43 -1.04
CA ILE A 84 4.94 1.96 -2.12
C ILE A 84 4.62 0.95 -3.23
N HIS A 85 5.13 -0.29 -3.18
CA HIS A 85 4.97 -1.26 -4.28
C HIS A 85 3.52 -1.51 -4.67
N ASP A 86 2.62 -1.43 -3.72
CA ASP A 86 1.18 -1.66 -3.89
C ASP A 86 0.33 -0.38 -3.94
N ILE A 87 0.97 0.79 -4.05
CA ILE A 87 0.25 2.08 -4.06
C ILE A 87 -0.79 2.17 -5.20
N GLY A 88 -0.57 1.42 -6.27
CA GLY A 88 -1.52 1.31 -7.38
C GLY A 88 -2.87 0.70 -7.01
N LYS A 89 -2.99 0.04 -5.85
CA LYS A 89 -4.28 -0.42 -5.31
C LYS A 89 -5.21 0.73 -4.94
N GLY A 90 -4.67 1.95 -4.77
CA GLY A 90 -5.48 3.16 -4.64
C GLY A 90 -6.09 3.64 -5.97
N ALA A 91 -5.74 3.04 -7.10
CA ALA A 91 -6.32 3.41 -8.39
C ALA A 91 -7.78 2.92 -8.51
N PRO A 92 -8.65 3.70 -9.17
CA PRO A 92 -10.05 3.34 -9.36
C PRO A 92 -10.27 1.98 -10.02
N SER A 93 -9.40 1.59 -10.95
CA SER A 93 -9.44 0.27 -11.60
C SER A 93 -9.28 -0.90 -10.62
N PHE A 94 -8.54 -0.71 -9.53
CA PHE A 94 -8.45 -1.70 -8.47
C PHE A 94 -9.64 -1.62 -7.52
N ILE A 95 -10.04 -0.41 -7.12
CA ILE A 95 -11.13 -0.19 -6.16
C ILE A 95 -12.43 -0.83 -6.63
N VAL A 96 -12.74 -0.75 -7.93
CA VAL A 96 -13.97 -1.29 -8.51
C VAL A 96 -14.01 -2.82 -8.64
N GLN A 97 -12.92 -3.52 -8.39
CA GLN A 97 -12.89 -4.99 -8.38
C GLN A 97 -13.77 -5.60 -7.28
N SER A 98 -14.08 -4.84 -6.26
CA SER A 98 -15.07 -5.22 -5.25
C SER A 98 -16.14 -4.14 -5.15
N THR A 99 -17.35 -4.45 -5.60
CA THR A 99 -18.50 -3.52 -5.56
C THR A 99 -18.80 -3.07 -4.14
N LYS A 100 -18.75 -3.99 -3.18
CA LYS A 100 -19.00 -3.71 -1.77
C LYS A 100 -18.07 -2.65 -1.19
N PHE A 101 -16.77 -2.77 -1.46
CA PHE A 101 -15.78 -1.80 -0.96
C PHE A 101 -15.71 -0.54 -1.83
N ALA A 102 -16.00 -0.65 -3.12
CA ALA A 102 -16.16 0.52 -3.99
C ALA A 102 -17.25 1.46 -3.47
N ASP A 103 -18.36 0.93 -2.96
CA ASP A 103 -19.44 1.74 -2.41
C ASP A 103 -19.01 2.50 -1.15
N LYS A 104 -18.14 1.94 -0.32
CA LYS A 104 -17.53 2.66 0.81
C LYS A 104 -16.70 3.85 0.34
N VAL A 105 -15.91 3.66 -0.72
CA VAL A 105 -15.10 4.74 -1.29
C VAL A 105 -15.98 5.82 -1.92
N LYS A 106 -17.08 5.45 -2.60
CA LYS A 106 -18.05 6.40 -3.18
C LYS A 106 -18.74 7.28 -2.15
N GLN A 107 -18.83 6.84 -0.90
CA GLN A 107 -19.39 7.64 0.20
C GLN A 107 -18.44 8.76 0.65
N THR A 108 -17.19 8.72 0.22
CA THR A 108 -16.21 9.77 0.45
C THR A 108 -16.22 10.77 -0.70
N LYS A 109 -15.37 11.79 -0.61
CA LYS A 109 -15.21 12.79 -1.69
C LYS A 109 -14.46 12.26 -2.92
N LEU A 110 -13.91 11.03 -2.86
CA LEU A 110 -13.22 10.44 -3.99
C LEU A 110 -14.22 10.07 -5.10
N SER A 111 -14.01 10.65 -6.28
CA SER A 111 -14.83 10.33 -7.46
C SER A 111 -14.22 9.15 -8.20
N ILE A 112 -14.91 8.01 -8.18
CA ILE A 112 -14.54 6.82 -8.98
C ILE A 112 -15.13 6.90 -10.40
N LYS A 113 -16.02 7.88 -10.65
CA LYS A 113 -16.81 7.97 -11.88
C LYS A 113 -16.01 8.13 -13.17
N ALA A 114 -14.77 8.61 -13.09
CA ALA A 114 -14.00 8.98 -14.28
C ALA A 114 -13.39 7.80 -15.05
N ILE A 115 -13.40 6.58 -14.51
CA ILE A 115 -12.61 5.47 -15.08
C ILE A 115 -13.44 4.21 -15.35
N VAL A 116 -14.63 4.09 -14.78
CA VAL A 116 -15.53 2.99 -15.13
C VAL A 116 -16.22 3.35 -16.45
N GLY A 117 -15.48 3.19 -17.55
CA GLY A 117 -16.11 3.10 -18.85
C GLY A 117 -17.19 2.01 -18.81
N LYS A 118 -18.32 2.23 -19.48
CA LYS A 118 -19.48 1.33 -19.52
C LYS A 118 -19.18 -0.13 -19.90
N ASP A 119 -17.94 -0.41 -20.33
CA ASP A 119 -17.54 -1.73 -20.85
C ASP A 119 -17.04 -2.70 -19.76
N LEU A 120 -16.68 -2.23 -18.56
CA LEU A 120 -16.27 -3.10 -17.45
C LEU A 120 -17.47 -3.67 -16.65
N MET A 121 -18.67 -3.17 -16.86
CA MET A 121 -19.90 -3.69 -16.25
C MET A 121 -20.60 -4.78 -17.06
N ARG A 122 -19.97 -5.28 -18.12
CA ARG A 122 -20.60 -6.26 -19.05
C ARG A 122 -20.04 -7.67 -18.98
N SER A 123 -19.26 -7.98 -17.96
CA SER A 123 -18.77 -9.37 -17.74
C SER A 123 -19.30 -9.93 -16.43
N GLU A 124 -20.59 -10.07 -16.31
CA GLU A 124 -21.25 -11.07 -15.49
C GLU A 124 -22.16 -11.90 -16.37
#